data_191ddf3d5c7379aa80df308f9de55e17
#
_entry.id   191ddf3d5c7379aa80df308f9de55e17
#
_cell.length_a   1.000
_cell.length_b   1.000
_cell.length_c   1.000
_cell.angle_alpha   90.00
_cell.angle_beta   90.00
_cell.angle_gamma   90.00
#
_symmetry.space_group_name_H-M   'P 1'
#
loop_
_entity.id
_entity.type
_entity.pdbx_description
1 polymer ?
#
loop_
_entity_poly.entity_id
_entity_poly.type
_entity_poly.pdbx_seq_one_letter_code
_entity_poly.pdbx_strand_id
1 'polypeptide(L)'
;VKTKSNLDLRINSVLIRRGRVTYDILSEPETPGKFNAHHLSVKNLAATLSLKALRSDSLNAAIRRVSFDEQCGFSLQKFAMKVTANNKRLDIKDFGVELSNTALKIDSLTLKYDSLPELPQMTENVRYDGSLKASVILKDLAPFVPALSRFEEPLDLNLVFSGHGKHLDCPTLQLANHHGLMIAG
;
A
#
# COMPACT_ATOMS: atom_id res chain seq x y z
N VAL A 1 34.47 12.69 -6.11
CA VAL A 1 33.88 13.40 -4.94
C VAL A 1 32.38 13.38 -5.11
N LYS A 2 31.64 12.51 -4.37
CA LYS A 2 30.18 12.55 -4.35
C LYS A 2 29.76 13.74 -3.50
N THR A 3 29.29 14.80 -4.15
CA THR A 3 28.66 15.93 -3.47
C THR A 3 27.42 15.39 -2.71
N LYS A 4 27.47 15.40 -1.38
CA LYS A 4 26.28 15.16 -0.58
C LYS A 4 25.28 16.26 -0.87
N SER A 5 24.18 15.94 -1.49
CA SER A 5 23.04 16.84 -1.65
C SER A 5 22.48 17.15 -0.27
N ASN A 6 22.55 18.39 0.17
CA ASN A 6 21.92 18.86 1.42
C ASN A 6 20.44 19.17 1.19
N LEU A 7 19.69 18.19 0.65
CA LEU A 7 18.25 18.34 0.52
C LEU A 7 17.61 18.28 1.92
N ASP A 8 16.90 19.31 2.34
CA ASP A 8 15.98 19.32 3.50
C ASP A 8 14.65 19.87 3.00
N LEU A 9 13.74 18.97 2.62
CA LEU A 9 12.42 19.33 2.15
C LEU A 9 11.39 19.03 3.25
N ARG A 10 10.52 20.01 3.51
CA ARG A 10 9.42 19.90 4.46
C ARG A 10 8.15 20.44 3.83
N ILE A 11 7.08 19.67 3.92
CA ILE A 11 5.74 20.07 3.45
C ILE A 11 4.77 19.81 4.58
N ASN A 12 4.28 20.84 5.22
CA ASN A 12 3.40 20.71 6.39
C ASN A 12 2.10 20.00 6.05
N SER A 13 1.52 20.32 4.91
CA SER A 13 0.28 19.66 4.45
C SER A 13 0.08 19.90 2.96
N VAL A 14 -0.29 18.83 2.26
CA VAL A 14 -0.92 18.89 0.95
C VAL A 14 -2.35 18.41 1.12
N LEU A 15 -3.30 19.22 0.68
CA LEU A 15 -4.72 18.91 0.77
C LEU A 15 -5.35 18.98 -0.62
N ILE A 16 -5.89 17.86 -1.07
CA ILE A 16 -6.69 17.76 -2.29
C ILE A 16 -8.13 17.46 -1.89
N ARG A 17 -9.07 18.21 -2.45
CA ARG A 17 -10.51 18.00 -2.24
C ARG A 17 -11.22 17.94 -3.59
N ARG A 18 -11.96 16.85 -3.83
CA ARG A 18 -12.76 16.65 -5.05
C ARG A 18 -11.94 16.79 -6.35
N GLY A 19 -10.71 16.30 -6.33
CA GLY A 19 -9.86 16.28 -7.51
C GLY A 19 -10.43 15.35 -8.58
N ARG A 20 -10.07 15.64 -9.83
CA ARG A 20 -10.27 14.76 -10.98
C ARG A 20 -8.95 14.67 -11.74
N VAL A 21 -8.60 13.48 -12.15
CA VAL A 21 -7.42 13.21 -12.98
C VAL A 21 -7.86 12.33 -14.13
N THR A 22 -7.56 12.75 -15.35
CA THR A 22 -7.82 11.97 -16.57
C THR A 22 -6.50 11.82 -17.33
N TYR A 23 -6.25 10.64 -17.80
CA TYR A 23 -5.11 10.32 -18.65
C TYR A 23 -5.56 9.37 -19.75
N ASP A 24 -5.37 9.78 -21.03
CA ASP A 24 -5.81 9.03 -22.18
C ASP A 24 -4.71 8.95 -23.23
N ILE A 25 -4.42 7.74 -23.68
CA ILE A 25 -3.62 7.48 -24.88
C ILE A 25 -4.58 7.14 -26.03
N LEU A 26 -4.88 8.13 -26.86
CA LEU A 26 -5.89 8.02 -27.91
C LEU A 26 -5.61 6.93 -28.97
N SER A 27 -4.36 6.47 -29.08
CA SER A 27 -3.98 5.36 -29.99
C SER A 27 -4.27 3.96 -29.44
N GLU A 28 -4.57 3.87 -28.14
CA GLU A 28 -4.81 2.60 -27.48
C GLU A 28 -6.33 2.32 -27.35
N PRO A 29 -6.76 1.06 -27.39
CA PRO A 29 -8.18 0.72 -27.29
C PRO A 29 -8.70 0.90 -25.85
N GLU A 30 -9.91 1.42 -25.71
CA GLU A 30 -10.63 1.45 -24.45
C GLU A 30 -11.09 0.05 -24.02
N THR A 31 -11.09 -0.22 -22.71
CA THR A 31 -11.59 -1.47 -22.12
C THR A 31 -12.65 -1.18 -21.05
N PRO A 32 -13.92 -0.94 -21.45
CA PRO A 32 -14.97 -0.59 -20.50
C PRO A 32 -15.13 -1.61 -19.37
N GLY A 33 -15.28 -1.13 -18.14
CA GLY A 33 -15.48 -1.97 -16.95
C GLY A 33 -14.26 -2.75 -16.49
N LYS A 34 -13.07 -2.50 -17.07
CA LYS A 34 -11.80 -3.07 -16.65
C LYS A 34 -10.77 -1.96 -16.45
N PHE A 35 -9.84 -2.20 -15.56
CA PHE A 35 -8.71 -1.29 -15.38
C PHE A 35 -7.88 -1.22 -16.67
N ASN A 36 -7.63 0.00 -17.12
CA ASN A 36 -6.81 0.28 -18.29
C ASN A 36 -5.83 1.42 -17.98
N ALA A 37 -4.54 1.10 -17.90
CA ALA A 37 -3.51 2.08 -17.61
C ALA A 37 -3.35 3.17 -18.69
N HIS A 38 -3.86 2.92 -19.91
CA HIS A 38 -3.84 3.88 -21.02
C HIS A 38 -5.06 4.82 -21.02
N HIS A 39 -6.11 4.48 -20.26
CA HIS A 39 -7.34 5.25 -20.14
C HIS A 39 -7.78 5.32 -18.68
N LEU A 40 -7.19 6.25 -17.93
CA LEU A 40 -7.49 6.46 -16.52
C LEU A 40 -8.45 7.63 -16.33
N SER A 41 -9.50 7.45 -15.55
CA SER A 41 -10.38 8.53 -15.12
C SER A 41 -10.70 8.40 -13.64
N VAL A 42 -9.94 9.11 -12.85
CA VAL A 42 -10.08 9.21 -11.40
C VAL A 42 -10.98 10.38 -11.05
N LYS A 43 -11.99 10.14 -10.22
CA LYS A 43 -12.93 11.14 -9.70
C LYS A 43 -12.92 11.13 -8.17
N ASN A 44 -13.50 12.18 -7.58
CA ASN A 44 -13.64 12.33 -6.13
C ASN A 44 -12.31 12.18 -5.36
N LEU A 45 -11.19 12.47 -6.04
CA LEU A 45 -9.87 12.37 -5.43
C LEU A 45 -9.80 13.31 -4.23
N ALA A 46 -9.60 12.73 -3.06
CA ALA A 46 -9.27 13.46 -1.85
C ALA A 46 -7.96 12.92 -1.28
N ALA A 47 -7.06 13.82 -0.90
CA ALA A 47 -5.78 13.44 -0.30
C ALA A 47 -5.37 14.42 0.79
N THR A 48 -4.83 13.90 1.87
CA THR A 48 -4.19 14.67 2.95
C THR A 48 -2.85 14.04 3.27
N LEU A 49 -1.78 14.76 2.93
CA LEU A 49 -0.41 14.30 3.03
C LEU A 49 0.42 15.29 3.84
N SER A 50 1.46 14.83 4.49
CA SER A 50 2.47 15.68 5.11
C SER A 50 3.84 15.04 4.99
N LEU A 51 4.86 15.86 4.80
CA LEU A 51 6.26 15.48 4.74
C LEU A 51 7.01 16.31 5.78
N LYS A 52 7.23 15.76 6.95
CA LYS A 52 7.89 16.48 8.06
C LYS A 52 9.38 16.60 7.86
N ALA A 53 9.99 15.63 7.19
CA ALA A 53 11.39 15.67 6.81
C ALA A 53 11.63 14.75 5.60
N LEU A 54 12.36 15.25 4.63
CA LEU A 54 13.03 14.48 3.59
C LEU A 54 14.45 14.99 3.49
N ARG A 55 15.40 14.20 3.95
CA ARG A 55 16.82 14.49 3.93
C ARG A 55 17.58 13.35 3.27
N SER A 56 18.85 13.55 3.00
CA SER A 56 19.71 12.51 2.44
C SER A 56 19.81 11.24 3.30
N ASP A 57 19.51 11.31 4.57
CA ASP A 57 19.66 10.27 5.58
C ASP A 57 18.38 9.99 6.38
N SER A 58 17.28 10.69 6.11
CA SER A 58 16.05 10.51 6.88
C SER A 58 14.79 10.90 6.12
N LEU A 59 13.72 10.17 6.39
CA LEU A 59 12.37 10.41 5.89
C LEU A 59 11.38 10.41 7.05
N ASN A 60 10.46 11.38 7.08
CA ASN A 60 9.29 11.34 7.95
C ASN A 60 8.10 11.91 7.17
N ALA A 61 7.22 11.01 6.76
CA ALA A 61 6.05 11.33 5.96
C ALA A 61 4.79 10.67 6.52
N ALA A 62 3.66 11.29 6.28
CA ALA A 62 2.37 10.70 6.60
C ALA A 62 1.36 10.95 5.48
N ILE A 63 0.69 9.88 5.07
CA ILE A 63 -0.53 9.90 4.30
C ILE A 63 -1.64 9.71 5.32
N ARG A 64 -2.42 10.75 5.60
CA ARG A 64 -3.55 10.66 6.54
C ARG A 64 -4.76 10.04 5.89
N ARG A 65 -4.96 10.37 4.62
CA ARG A 65 -6.02 9.84 3.79
C ARG A 65 -5.70 10.05 2.32
N VAL A 66 -5.96 9.03 1.52
CA VAL A 66 -6.18 9.13 0.08
C VAL A 66 -7.44 8.33 -0.23
N SER A 67 -8.34 8.90 -1.01
CA SER A 67 -9.55 8.20 -1.51
C SER A 67 -9.88 8.69 -2.91
N PHE A 68 -10.43 7.81 -3.74
CA PHE A 68 -10.86 8.14 -5.10
C PHE A 68 -11.73 7.02 -5.69
N ASP A 69 -12.44 7.36 -6.75
CA ASP A 69 -13.17 6.42 -7.59
C ASP A 69 -12.53 6.40 -8.99
N GLU A 70 -12.33 5.22 -9.55
CA GLU A 70 -11.82 5.02 -10.90
C GLU A 70 -12.94 4.51 -11.82
N GLN A 71 -12.94 4.92 -13.11
CA GLN A 71 -14.02 4.63 -14.05
C GLN A 71 -14.28 3.14 -14.29
N CYS A 72 -13.28 2.26 -14.05
CA CYS A 72 -13.46 0.81 -14.15
C CYS A 72 -14.32 0.21 -13.03
N GLY A 73 -14.75 1.02 -12.05
CA GLY A 73 -15.52 0.58 -10.88
C GLY A 73 -14.67 0.31 -9.63
N PHE A 74 -13.36 0.51 -9.69
CA PHE A 74 -12.52 0.44 -8.50
C PHE A 74 -12.72 1.69 -7.64
N SER A 75 -12.93 1.50 -6.35
CA SER A 75 -13.09 2.58 -5.38
C SER A 75 -12.17 2.38 -4.18
N LEU A 76 -11.26 3.32 -3.98
CA LEU A 76 -10.43 3.41 -2.79
C LEU A 76 -11.13 4.33 -1.79
N GLN A 77 -11.71 3.76 -0.74
CA GLN A 77 -12.42 4.52 0.31
C GLN A 77 -11.44 5.24 1.23
N LYS A 78 -10.31 4.57 1.51
CA LYS A 78 -9.26 5.14 2.33
C LYS A 78 -7.95 4.39 2.14
N PHE A 79 -6.90 5.16 2.02
CA PHE A 79 -5.52 4.72 2.21
C PHE A 79 -4.85 5.65 3.21
N ALA A 80 -4.17 5.07 4.19
CA ALA A 80 -3.42 5.81 5.20
C ALA A 80 -2.12 5.07 5.54
N MET A 81 -1.06 5.81 5.86
CA MET A 81 0.16 5.26 6.44
C MET A 81 1.04 6.36 7.04
N LYS A 82 1.88 5.99 7.97
CA LYS A 82 3.00 6.81 8.45
C LYS A 82 4.29 6.08 8.18
N VAL A 83 5.27 6.77 7.65
CA VAL A 83 6.60 6.22 7.39
C VAL A 83 7.66 7.10 8.03
N THR A 84 8.56 6.47 8.76
CA THR A 84 9.78 7.08 9.26
C THR A 84 10.96 6.22 8.84
N ALA A 85 12.01 6.83 8.34
CA ALA A 85 13.22 6.12 7.96
C ALA A 85 14.47 6.93 8.30
N ASN A 86 15.54 6.21 8.56
CA ASN A 86 16.90 6.71 8.68
C ASN A 86 17.87 5.76 7.96
N ASN A 87 19.18 5.93 8.11
CA ASN A 87 20.16 5.11 7.42
C ASN A 87 20.19 3.62 7.81
N LYS A 88 19.47 3.22 8.87
CA LYS A 88 19.53 1.87 9.47
C LYS A 88 18.17 1.23 9.65
N ARG A 89 17.11 2.02 9.57
CA ARG A 89 15.77 1.54 9.94
C ARG A 89 14.69 2.30 9.18
N LEU A 90 13.68 1.57 8.75
CA LEU A 90 12.42 2.08 8.25
C LEU A 90 11.27 1.49 9.07
N ASP A 91 10.38 2.34 9.54
CA ASP A 91 9.17 1.96 10.22
C ASP A 91 7.95 2.45 9.45
N ILE A 92 7.02 1.55 9.18
CA ILE A 92 5.68 1.85 8.67
C ILE A 92 4.69 1.58 9.80
N LYS A 93 3.84 2.55 10.08
CA LYS A 93 2.78 2.48 11.08
C LYS A 93 1.46 2.98 10.52
N ASP A 94 0.36 2.57 11.15
CA ASP A 94 -0.98 2.99 10.78
C ASP A 94 -1.29 2.76 9.28
N PHE A 95 -0.69 1.73 8.70
CA PHE A 95 -0.99 1.37 7.32
C PHE A 95 -2.40 0.76 7.24
N GLY A 96 -3.22 1.34 6.39
CA GLY A 96 -4.58 0.85 6.18
C GLY A 96 -5.05 1.11 4.77
N VAL A 97 -5.71 0.11 4.19
CA VAL A 97 -6.42 0.20 2.91
C VAL A 97 -7.86 -0.22 3.16
N GLU A 98 -8.80 0.62 2.75
CA GLU A 98 -10.23 0.33 2.77
C GLU A 98 -10.77 0.49 1.34
N LEU A 99 -11.29 -0.58 0.76
CA LEU A 99 -12.04 -0.60 -0.49
C LEU A 99 -13.54 -0.64 -0.17
N SER A 100 -14.40 -0.95 -1.14
CA SER A 100 -15.84 -1.00 -0.92
C SER A 100 -16.24 -2.05 0.11
N ASN A 101 -15.60 -3.22 0.10
CA ASN A 101 -15.93 -4.33 1.02
C ASN A 101 -14.67 -4.97 1.63
N THR A 102 -13.49 -4.52 1.27
CA THR A 102 -12.20 -5.03 1.72
C THR A 102 -11.54 -4.04 2.68
N ALA A 103 -11.03 -4.53 3.78
CA ALA A 103 -10.19 -3.78 4.70
C ALA A 103 -8.89 -4.53 4.99
N LEU A 104 -7.77 -3.84 4.90
CA LEU A 104 -6.44 -4.37 5.20
C LEU A 104 -5.73 -3.40 6.14
N LYS A 105 -5.12 -3.92 7.20
CA LYS A 105 -4.32 -3.16 8.16
C LYS A 105 -3.00 -3.85 8.43
N ILE A 106 -1.93 -3.06 8.44
CA ILE A 106 -0.64 -3.45 9.00
C ILE A 106 -0.43 -2.59 10.23
N ASP A 107 -0.42 -3.21 11.40
CA ASP A 107 -0.27 -2.51 12.68
C ASP A 107 1.14 -1.91 12.77
N SER A 108 2.15 -2.71 12.39
CA SER A 108 3.53 -2.25 12.31
C SER A 108 4.31 -3.09 11.30
N LEU A 109 5.19 -2.43 10.57
CA LEU A 109 6.19 -3.08 9.73
C LEU A 109 7.51 -2.34 9.96
N THR A 110 8.50 -3.06 10.43
CA THR A 110 9.84 -2.55 10.65
C THR A 110 10.81 -3.23 9.69
N LEU A 111 11.66 -2.44 9.04
CA LEU A 111 12.80 -2.92 8.27
C LEU A 111 14.09 -2.38 8.90
N LYS A 112 15.07 -3.25 9.09
CA LYS A 112 16.42 -2.93 9.54
C LYS A 112 17.41 -3.30 8.45
N TYR A 113 18.37 -2.45 8.18
CA TYR A 113 19.34 -2.60 7.09
C TYR A 113 20.65 -1.88 7.44
N ASP A 114 21.70 -2.22 6.75
CA ASP A 114 23.00 -1.58 6.96
C ASP A 114 23.16 -0.29 6.17
N SER A 115 22.49 -0.19 5.02
CA SER A 115 22.46 1.02 4.21
C SER A 115 21.16 1.13 3.41
N LEU A 116 20.71 2.35 3.17
CA LEU A 116 19.47 2.61 2.43
C LEU A 116 19.44 1.99 1.00
N PRO A 117 20.54 1.96 0.23
CA PRO A 117 20.57 1.30 -1.08
C PRO A 117 20.31 -0.21 -1.07
N GLU A 118 20.42 -0.87 0.08
CA GLU A 118 20.16 -2.32 0.21
C GLU A 118 18.67 -2.64 0.19
N LEU A 119 17.81 -1.70 0.60
CA LEU A 119 16.35 -1.91 0.68
C LEU A 119 15.73 -2.41 -0.63
N PRO A 120 15.95 -1.77 -1.81
CA PRO A 120 15.33 -2.22 -3.05
C PRO A 120 15.85 -3.58 -3.52
N GLN A 121 17.05 -3.96 -3.10
CA GLN A 121 17.71 -5.21 -3.49
C GLN A 121 17.35 -6.37 -2.57
N MET A 122 16.76 -6.08 -1.39
CA MET A 122 16.46 -7.06 -0.35
C MET A 122 17.66 -8.00 -0.09
N THR A 123 18.80 -7.37 0.19
CA THR A 123 20.03 -8.12 0.53
C THR A 123 19.85 -8.89 1.84
N GLU A 124 20.67 -9.89 2.10
CA GLU A 124 20.60 -10.73 3.31
C GLU A 124 20.70 -9.93 4.64
N ASN A 125 21.24 -8.71 4.58
CA ASN A 125 21.34 -7.81 5.73
C ASN A 125 20.03 -7.07 6.03
N VAL A 126 19.07 -7.04 5.09
CA VAL A 126 17.75 -6.46 5.30
C VAL A 126 16.92 -7.42 6.12
N ARG A 127 16.58 -7.02 7.34
CA ARG A 127 15.69 -7.76 8.24
C ARG A 127 14.37 -7.03 8.36
N TYR A 128 13.29 -7.79 8.44
CA TYR A 128 11.96 -7.21 8.56
C TYR A 128 11.08 -8.04 9.51
N ASP A 129 10.18 -7.35 10.16
CA ASP A 129 9.15 -7.93 11.00
C ASP A 129 7.86 -7.11 10.90
N GLY A 130 6.72 -7.80 10.98
CA GLY A 130 5.43 -7.13 10.87
C GLY A 130 4.24 -8.03 11.18
N SER A 131 3.08 -7.39 11.23
CA SER A 131 1.80 -8.08 11.35
C SER A 131 0.76 -7.45 10.45
N LEU A 132 -0.08 -8.28 9.85
CA LEU A 132 -1.12 -7.90 8.92
C LEU A 132 -2.44 -8.53 9.33
N LYS A 133 -3.50 -7.74 9.31
CA LYS A 133 -4.89 -8.19 9.43
C LYS A 133 -5.67 -7.70 8.24
N ALA A 134 -6.44 -8.57 7.64
CA ALA A 134 -7.29 -8.19 6.52
C ALA A 134 -8.63 -8.94 6.56
N SER A 135 -9.67 -8.28 6.11
CA SER A 135 -10.92 -8.91 5.69
C SER A 135 -11.09 -8.54 4.21
N VAL A 136 -10.96 -9.52 3.34
CA VAL A 136 -10.84 -9.32 1.89
C VAL A 136 -12.03 -9.93 1.19
N ILE A 137 -12.73 -9.14 0.39
CA ILE A 137 -13.68 -9.63 -0.62
C ILE A 137 -13.02 -9.49 -1.99
N LEU A 138 -12.65 -10.63 -2.58
CA LEU A 138 -11.87 -10.68 -3.82
C LEU A 138 -12.58 -9.98 -4.99
N LYS A 139 -13.92 -9.88 -4.96
CA LYS A 139 -14.72 -9.14 -5.94
C LYS A 139 -14.30 -7.67 -6.06
N ASP A 140 -13.82 -7.03 -5.00
CA ASP A 140 -13.34 -5.64 -5.07
C ASP A 140 -12.15 -5.47 -6.04
N LEU A 141 -11.45 -6.56 -6.37
CA LEU A 141 -10.34 -6.59 -7.31
C LEU A 141 -10.77 -7.01 -8.73
N ALA A 142 -12.06 -7.26 -8.97
CA ALA A 142 -12.58 -7.68 -10.27
C ALA A 142 -12.27 -6.72 -11.43
N PRO A 143 -12.18 -5.40 -11.26
CA PRO A 143 -11.75 -4.49 -12.31
C PRO A 143 -10.35 -4.80 -12.86
N PHE A 144 -9.46 -5.34 -12.02
CA PHE A 144 -8.10 -5.76 -12.40
C PHE A 144 -8.04 -7.23 -12.85
N VAL A 145 -8.82 -8.09 -12.21
CA VAL A 145 -8.85 -9.54 -12.47
C VAL A 145 -10.31 -9.99 -12.56
N PRO A 146 -10.92 -9.97 -13.76
CA PRO A 146 -12.34 -10.26 -13.94
C PRO A 146 -12.83 -11.60 -13.38
N ALA A 147 -11.95 -12.61 -13.33
CA ALA A 147 -12.25 -13.92 -12.74
C ALA A 147 -12.66 -13.84 -11.27
N LEU A 148 -12.27 -12.78 -10.55
CA LEU A 148 -12.58 -12.58 -9.13
C LEU A 148 -14.00 -12.05 -8.89
N SER A 149 -14.75 -11.67 -9.93
CA SER A 149 -16.09 -11.08 -9.82
C SER A 149 -17.12 -11.94 -9.07
N ARG A 150 -16.92 -13.26 -9.06
CA ARG A 150 -17.82 -14.23 -8.41
C ARG A 150 -17.44 -14.57 -6.96
N PHE A 151 -16.34 -14.03 -6.44
CA PHE A 151 -15.88 -14.29 -5.07
C PHE A 151 -16.33 -13.15 -4.15
N GLU A 152 -17.55 -13.28 -3.62
CA GLU A 152 -18.22 -12.26 -2.80
C GLU A 152 -18.06 -12.50 -1.30
N GLU A 153 -17.52 -13.64 -0.92
CA GLU A 153 -17.36 -14.00 0.48
C GLU A 153 -16.12 -13.38 1.09
N PRO A 154 -16.23 -12.85 2.32
CA PRO A 154 -15.08 -12.32 3.03
C PRO A 154 -14.12 -13.44 3.42
N LEU A 155 -12.84 -13.18 3.22
CA LEU A 155 -11.73 -13.97 3.70
C LEU A 155 -11.00 -13.16 4.78
N ASP A 156 -11.01 -13.67 6.00
CA ASP A 156 -10.30 -13.05 7.11
C ASP A 156 -8.89 -13.63 7.19
N LEU A 157 -7.91 -12.75 7.17
CA LEU A 157 -6.49 -13.07 7.23
C LEU A 157 -5.86 -12.40 8.44
N ASN A 158 -5.14 -13.19 9.23
CA ASN A 158 -4.24 -12.70 10.26
C ASN A 158 -2.86 -13.32 10.05
N LEU A 159 -1.86 -12.48 9.87
CA LEU A 159 -0.51 -12.89 9.54
C LEU A 159 0.48 -12.15 10.42
N VAL A 160 1.36 -12.89 11.09
CA VAL A 160 2.60 -12.37 11.69
C VAL A 160 3.75 -12.92 10.87
N PHE A 161 4.65 -12.05 10.49
CA PHE A 161 5.79 -12.42 9.66
C PHE A 161 7.07 -11.73 10.09
N SER A 162 8.17 -12.39 9.82
CA SER A 162 9.52 -11.86 9.97
C SER A 162 10.42 -12.45 8.90
N GLY A 163 11.61 -11.91 8.74
CA GLY A 163 12.54 -12.49 7.77
C GLY A 163 13.80 -11.65 7.54
N HIS A 164 14.59 -12.10 6.61
CA HIS A 164 15.78 -11.42 6.14
C HIS A 164 16.01 -11.68 4.65
N GLY A 165 16.48 -10.68 3.93
CA GLY A 165 16.67 -10.78 2.49
C GLY A 165 15.39 -11.26 1.80
N LYS A 166 15.47 -12.39 1.14
CA LYS A 166 14.35 -13.05 0.44
C LYS A 166 13.71 -14.19 1.24
N HIS A 167 14.20 -14.45 2.45
CA HIS A 167 13.65 -15.47 3.33
C HIS A 167 12.54 -14.90 4.19
N LEU A 168 11.36 -15.50 4.12
CA LEU A 168 10.16 -15.13 4.86
C LEU A 168 9.77 -16.25 5.81
N ASP A 169 9.64 -15.91 7.08
CA ASP A 169 9.09 -16.76 8.12
C ASP A 169 7.71 -16.24 8.51
N CYS A 170 6.75 -17.13 8.59
CA CYS A 170 5.37 -16.83 8.97
C CYS A 170 4.99 -17.62 10.24
N PRO A 171 5.38 -17.16 11.44
CA PRO A 171 5.09 -17.88 12.68
C PRO A 171 3.59 -17.93 13.00
N THR A 172 2.78 -17.10 12.38
CA THR A 172 1.33 -17.15 12.51
C THR A 172 0.69 -16.85 11.16
N LEU A 173 -0.07 -17.80 10.65
CA LEU A 173 -0.94 -17.63 9.50
C LEU A 173 -2.32 -18.19 9.88
N GLN A 174 -3.32 -17.33 9.86
CA GLN A 174 -4.72 -17.73 10.04
C GLN A 174 -5.52 -17.18 8.86
N LEU A 175 -6.18 -18.08 8.15
CA LEU A 175 -7.11 -17.76 7.08
C LEU A 175 -8.44 -18.42 7.40
N ALA A 176 -9.49 -17.65 7.43
CA ALA A 176 -10.85 -18.13 7.73
C ALA A 176 -11.88 -17.53 6.76
N ASN A 177 -12.96 -18.24 6.56
CA ASN A 177 -14.19 -17.70 5.97
C ASN A 177 -15.39 -18.05 6.83
N HIS A 178 -16.56 -17.47 6.53
CA HIS A 178 -17.79 -17.70 7.30
C HIS A 178 -18.42 -19.11 7.07
N HIS A 179 -17.91 -19.89 6.11
CA HIS A 179 -18.40 -21.24 5.77
C HIS A 179 -17.57 -22.38 6.37
N GLY A 180 -16.69 -22.07 7.32
CA GLY A 180 -15.95 -23.08 8.06
C GLY A 180 -14.58 -23.43 7.47
N LEU A 181 -14.10 -22.75 6.42
CA LEU A 181 -12.70 -22.84 6.03
C LEU A 181 -11.87 -22.20 7.15
N MET A 182 -10.94 -22.95 7.69
CA MET A 182 -9.96 -22.47 8.65
C MET A 182 -8.61 -23.10 8.34
N ILE A 183 -7.63 -22.27 8.04
CA ILE A 183 -6.23 -22.67 7.85
C ILE A 183 -5.44 -21.95 8.92
N ALA A 184 -4.69 -22.68 9.72
CA ALA A 184 -3.80 -22.13 10.73
C ALA A 184 -2.44 -22.84 10.65
N GLY A 185 -1.37 -22.07 10.73
CA GLY A 185 0.03 -22.53 10.73
C GLY A 185 0.91 -21.63 11.58
#